data_8d9e1fa629a901f60c23a5b2251bc369
#
_entry.id   8d9e1fa629a901f60c23a5b2251bc369
#
_cell.length_a   1.000
_cell.length_b   1.000
_cell.length_c   1.000
_cell.angle_alpha   90.00
_cell.angle_beta   90.00
_cell.angle_gamma   90.00
#
_symmetry.space_group_name_H-M   'P 1'
#
loop_
_entity.id
_entity.type
_entity.pdbx_description
1 polymer ?
#
loop_
_entity_poly.entity_id
_entity_poly.type
_entity_poly.pdbx_seq_one_letter_code
_entity_poly.pdbx_strand_id
1 'polypeptide(L)'
;TDISTATHQTDGAAVVLSAPKGVTNALSLLCEQAAAGEDFQPLFNKLNDTVTGIANNLNEELDGFAHASVVEFINSHLSVLKQHLEGIKLLGVAPDNVAAGILSIGEYISVTLFSAMLSAKGIANRVIDPVKYVLAEGDYLDSIADVSLSKARFSDVPTDGSEFLVMPGFVAANEEGEKVTLGRNGSDYSAAILAACIDANCCEIWTDVDGVYNADPNQVEGAVLLDKLTYQEAMELSYFGAKVLHPKTIGPIAQHHIPCLIRNTLNPAAPGTLISNEKSEVWTSVKGISQLDNVTMFNVAGPGLKGMVGMASRVFEVMSNANISISLITQSSSEYSISFCIQSKDASRALTLLEDAFALELQNQLLDPIEVRHDLAIVTLVGDGMRQTKGLAARFFNSLAQARVNNVAIAQGSSERSISTVIESKRAKKAVKVIHQNFFSDRHTIDVFLVGCGNVGTELL
;
A
#
# COMPACT_ATOMS: atom_id res chain seq x y z
N THR A 1 11.64 -14.45 16.65
CA THR A 1 11.91 -14.76 18.09
C THR A 1 12.23 -13.51 18.89
N ASP A 2 12.86 -12.50 18.27
CA ASP A 2 13.27 -11.28 18.98
C ASP A 2 12.13 -10.26 19.14
N ILE A 3 11.09 -10.34 18.29
CA ILE A 3 9.90 -9.47 18.38
C ILE A 3 9.12 -9.77 19.68
N SER A 4 8.97 -11.05 20.02
CA SER A 4 8.27 -11.46 21.25
C SER A 4 9.01 -11.09 22.53
N THR A 5 10.32 -10.92 22.49
CA THR A 5 11.15 -10.56 23.65
C THR A 5 11.33 -9.06 23.83
N ALA A 6 11.26 -8.27 22.75
CA ALA A 6 11.41 -6.81 22.81
C ALA A 6 10.17 -6.09 23.37
N THR A 7 8.98 -6.69 23.24
CA THR A 7 7.71 -6.10 23.71
C THR A 7 7.33 -6.51 25.13
N HIS A 8 8.09 -7.38 25.80
CA HIS A 8 7.68 -8.08 27.03
C HIS A 8 7.88 -7.29 28.32
N GLN A 9 8.17 -6.00 28.26
CA GLN A 9 8.60 -5.40 29.53
C GLN A 9 7.52 -4.78 30.40
N THR A 10 6.25 -4.58 30.01
CA THR A 10 5.28 -4.09 31.01
C THR A 10 3.78 -4.11 30.64
N ASP A 11 3.39 -4.04 29.36
CA ASP A 11 1.96 -3.90 29.00
C ASP A 11 1.63 -4.87 27.87
N GLY A 12 0.51 -5.57 27.94
CA GLY A 12 0.11 -6.63 27.03
C GLY A 12 0.45 -6.36 25.55
N ALA A 13 0.95 -7.38 24.87
CA ALA A 13 1.31 -7.29 23.46
C ALA A 13 0.31 -8.03 22.59
N ALA A 14 0.02 -7.45 21.43
CA ALA A 14 -0.77 -8.07 20.38
C ALA A 14 0.05 -8.16 19.10
N VAL A 15 -0.12 -9.22 18.33
CA VAL A 15 0.53 -9.37 17.03
C VAL A 15 -0.48 -9.76 15.95
N VAL A 16 -0.35 -9.13 14.80
CA VAL A 16 -1.04 -9.50 13.57
C VAL A 16 -0.03 -10.15 12.63
N LEU A 17 -0.37 -11.31 12.10
CA LEU A 17 0.51 -12.09 11.25
C LEU A 17 -0.01 -12.16 9.82
N SER A 18 0.89 -11.91 8.88
CA SER A 18 0.69 -12.18 7.46
C SER A 18 0.92 -13.67 7.15
N ALA A 19 0.43 -14.13 6.01
CA ALA A 19 0.79 -15.42 5.47
C ALA A 19 2.32 -15.59 5.33
N PRO A 20 2.85 -16.82 5.37
CA PRO A 20 4.26 -17.06 5.07
C PRO A 20 4.60 -16.57 3.66
N LYS A 21 5.85 -16.15 3.46
CA LYS A 21 6.31 -15.55 2.20
C LYS A 21 5.94 -16.41 0.98
N GLY A 22 5.22 -15.80 0.03
CA GLY A 22 4.82 -16.42 -1.22
C GLY A 22 3.54 -17.27 -1.15
N VAL A 23 3.01 -17.54 0.05
CA VAL A 23 1.79 -18.37 0.22
C VAL A 23 0.57 -17.68 -0.37
N THR A 24 0.33 -16.41 -0.08
CA THR A 24 -0.82 -15.67 -0.64
C THR A 24 -0.80 -15.63 -2.18
N ASN A 25 0.38 -15.41 -2.78
CA ASN A 25 0.54 -15.45 -4.23
C ASN A 25 0.26 -16.85 -4.81
N ALA A 26 0.72 -17.90 -4.11
CA ALA A 26 0.43 -19.29 -4.53
C ALA A 26 -1.07 -19.59 -4.46
N LEU A 27 -1.77 -19.14 -3.41
CA LEU A 27 -3.22 -19.31 -3.28
C LEU A 27 -4.00 -18.58 -4.38
N SER A 28 -3.60 -17.34 -4.74
CA SER A 28 -4.18 -16.60 -5.87
C SER A 28 -3.99 -17.33 -7.19
N LEU A 29 -2.76 -17.78 -7.46
CA LEU A 29 -2.44 -18.50 -8.70
C LEU A 29 -3.17 -19.85 -8.78
N LEU A 30 -3.37 -20.55 -7.66
CA LEU A 30 -4.16 -21.77 -7.61
C LEU A 30 -5.64 -21.51 -8.02
N CYS A 31 -6.24 -20.40 -7.56
CA CYS A 31 -7.58 -20.01 -7.99
C CYS A 31 -7.64 -19.72 -9.50
N GLU A 32 -6.64 -19.00 -10.02
CA GLU A 32 -6.54 -18.66 -11.45
C GLU A 32 -6.39 -19.91 -12.32
N GLN A 33 -5.47 -20.81 -11.96
CA GLN A 33 -5.25 -22.09 -12.67
C GLN A 33 -6.50 -22.97 -12.63
N ALA A 34 -7.14 -23.09 -11.47
CA ALA A 34 -8.36 -23.87 -11.34
C ALA A 34 -9.49 -23.28 -12.22
N ALA A 35 -9.71 -21.97 -12.22
CA ALA A 35 -10.71 -21.29 -13.03
C ALA A 35 -10.41 -21.45 -14.55
N ALA A 36 -9.14 -21.45 -14.94
CA ALA A 36 -8.71 -21.70 -16.31
C ALA A 36 -8.80 -23.20 -16.73
N GLY A 37 -9.13 -24.10 -15.80
CA GLY A 37 -9.19 -25.54 -16.05
C GLY A 37 -7.81 -26.22 -16.13
N GLU A 38 -6.74 -25.50 -15.75
CA GLU A 38 -5.36 -26.00 -15.74
C GLU A 38 -5.12 -27.01 -14.62
N ASP A 39 -3.97 -27.70 -14.69
CA ASP A 39 -3.55 -28.61 -13.61
C ASP A 39 -2.88 -27.82 -12.47
N PHE A 40 -3.59 -27.61 -11.40
CA PHE A 40 -3.11 -26.92 -10.21
C PHE A 40 -2.34 -27.83 -9.23
N GLN A 41 -2.33 -29.15 -9.43
CA GLN A 41 -1.76 -30.11 -8.45
C GLN A 41 -0.26 -29.87 -8.16
N PRO A 42 0.60 -29.53 -9.13
CA PRO A 42 2.01 -29.27 -8.84
C PRO A 42 2.22 -28.08 -7.90
N LEU A 43 1.47 -26.99 -8.10
CA LEU A 43 1.54 -25.81 -7.25
C LEU A 43 0.95 -26.09 -5.86
N PHE A 44 -0.14 -26.83 -5.79
CA PHE A 44 -0.75 -27.27 -4.52
C PHE A 44 0.23 -28.11 -3.69
N ASN A 45 0.93 -29.08 -4.32
CA ASN A 45 1.94 -29.90 -3.63
C ASN A 45 3.09 -29.02 -3.09
N LYS A 46 3.57 -28.08 -3.89
CA LYS A 46 4.61 -27.14 -3.45
C LYS A 46 4.16 -26.28 -2.27
N LEU A 47 2.91 -25.82 -2.28
CA LEU A 47 2.33 -25.09 -1.15
C LEU A 47 2.30 -25.94 0.11
N ASN A 48 1.80 -27.18 0.00
CA ASN A 48 1.76 -28.15 1.10
C ASN A 48 3.16 -28.39 1.68
N ASP A 49 4.16 -28.67 0.83
CA ASP A 49 5.54 -28.90 1.25
C ASP A 49 6.12 -27.69 1.97
N THR A 50 5.80 -26.48 1.50
CA THR A 50 6.24 -25.22 2.11
C THR A 50 5.70 -25.07 3.53
N VAL A 51 4.38 -25.19 3.72
CA VAL A 51 3.76 -24.93 5.03
C VAL A 51 4.04 -26.05 6.03
N THR A 52 4.07 -27.30 5.57
CA THR A 52 4.44 -28.46 6.39
C THR A 52 5.92 -28.42 6.77
N GLY A 53 6.79 -27.99 5.86
CA GLY A 53 8.22 -27.81 6.11
C GLY A 53 8.48 -26.81 7.24
N ILE A 54 7.72 -25.72 7.32
CA ILE A 54 7.82 -24.76 8.44
C ILE A 54 7.47 -25.43 9.77
N ALA A 55 6.38 -26.20 9.82
CA ALA A 55 5.99 -26.92 11.03
C ALA A 55 7.03 -27.95 11.49
N ASN A 56 7.63 -28.67 10.55
CA ASN A 56 8.69 -29.65 10.81
C ASN A 56 9.96 -28.97 11.37
N ASN A 57 10.40 -27.87 10.77
CA ASN A 57 11.56 -27.12 11.24
C ASN A 57 11.33 -26.57 12.67
N LEU A 58 10.12 -26.04 12.96
CA LEU A 58 9.80 -25.59 14.31
C LEU A 58 9.80 -26.73 15.34
N ASN A 59 9.36 -27.91 14.94
CA ASN A 59 9.40 -29.10 15.81
C ASN A 59 10.83 -29.58 16.11
N GLU A 60 11.75 -29.40 15.17
CA GLU A 60 13.18 -29.73 15.38
C GLU A 60 13.88 -28.71 16.30
N GLU A 61 13.46 -27.43 16.23
CA GLU A 61 14.10 -26.33 16.99
C GLU A 61 13.50 -26.10 18.37
N LEU A 62 12.28 -26.53 18.63
CA LEU A 62 11.52 -26.16 19.86
C LEU A 62 10.99 -27.39 20.59
N ASP A 63 11.53 -27.60 21.78
CA ASP A 63 10.98 -28.62 22.70
C ASP A 63 9.54 -28.25 23.12
N GLY A 64 8.67 -29.23 23.12
CA GLY A 64 7.26 -29.04 23.50
C GLY A 64 6.38 -28.40 22.42
N PHE A 65 6.89 -28.24 21.19
CA PHE A 65 6.06 -27.77 20.08
C PHE A 65 4.94 -28.76 19.75
N ALA A 66 3.70 -28.27 19.65
CA ALA A 66 2.51 -29.09 19.43
C ALA A 66 2.38 -29.55 17.95
N HIS A 67 3.42 -30.21 17.42
CA HIS A 67 3.57 -30.56 16.02
C HIS A 67 2.36 -31.31 15.44
N ALA A 68 1.87 -32.34 16.13
CA ALA A 68 0.76 -33.16 15.65
C ALA A 68 -0.51 -32.33 15.42
N SER A 69 -0.88 -31.48 16.37
CA SER A 69 -2.06 -30.61 16.26
C SER A 69 -1.91 -29.55 15.16
N VAL A 70 -0.69 -29.00 15.00
CA VAL A 70 -0.40 -28.00 13.95
C VAL A 70 -0.49 -28.64 12.56
N VAL A 71 0.09 -29.82 12.38
CA VAL A 71 0.02 -30.55 11.10
C VAL A 71 -1.42 -31.00 10.79
N GLU A 72 -2.19 -31.40 11.77
CA GLU A 72 -3.62 -31.73 11.61
C GLU A 72 -4.40 -30.49 11.14
N PHE A 73 -4.17 -29.32 11.76
CA PHE A 73 -4.77 -28.06 11.34
C PHE A 73 -4.41 -27.69 9.89
N ILE A 74 -3.13 -27.77 9.53
CA ILE A 74 -2.66 -27.50 8.17
C ILE A 74 -3.36 -28.43 7.17
N ASN A 75 -3.36 -29.74 7.43
CA ASN A 75 -3.96 -30.74 6.55
C ASN A 75 -5.47 -30.53 6.38
N SER A 76 -6.19 -30.16 7.43
CA SER A 76 -7.62 -29.86 7.35
C SER A 76 -7.90 -28.67 6.41
N HIS A 77 -7.13 -27.58 6.52
CA HIS A 77 -7.27 -26.41 5.67
C HIS A 77 -6.89 -26.69 4.22
N LEU A 78 -5.82 -27.45 3.99
CA LEU A 78 -5.42 -27.86 2.64
C LEU A 78 -6.40 -28.83 2.00
N SER A 79 -7.08 -29.68 2.78
CA SER A 79 -8.15 -30.52 2.27
C SER A 79 -9.35 -29.69 1.78
N VAL A 80 -9.78 -28.71 2.57
CA VAL A 80 -10.85 -27.76 2.17
C VAL A 80 -10.43 -26.93 0.96
N LEU A 81 -9.18 -26.43 0.94
CA LEU A 81 -8.63 -25.73 -0.23
C LEU A 81 -8.75 -26.57 -1.50
N LYS A 82 -8.34 -27.85 -1.44
CA LYS A 82 -8.41 -28.74 -2.60
C LYS A 82 -9.85 -28.92 -3.10
N GLN A 83 -10.82 -29.07 -2.20
CA GLN A 83 -12.23 -29.20 -2.55
C GLN A 83 -12.74 -27.91 -3.24
N HIS A 84 -12.38 -26.74 -2.72
CA HIS A 84 -12.73 -25.47 -3.35
C HIS A 84 -12.12 -25.32 -4.75
N LEU A 85 -10.83 -25.68 -4.93
CA LEU A 85 -10.18 -25.64 -6.25
C LEU A 85 -10.81 -26.59 -7.27
N GLU A 86 -11.23 -27.78 -6.85
CA GLU A 86 -12.00 -28.70 -7.69
C GLU A 86 -13.37 -28.10 -8.08
N GLY A 87 -14.05 -27.44 -7.14
CA GLY A 87 -15.29 -26.71 -7.39
C GLY A 87 -15.10 -25.53 -8.36
N ILE A 88 -14.08 -24.72 -8.18
CA ILE A 88 -13.72 -23.62 -9.08
C ILE A 88 -13.43 -24.14 -10.49
N LYS A 89 -12.69 -25.25 -10.60
CA LYS A 89 -12.38 -25.90 -11.89
C LYS A 89 -13.64 -26.34 -12.63
N LEU A 90 -14.65 -26.85 -11.92
CA LEU A 90 -15.93 -27.25 -12.50
C LEU A 90 -16.76 -26.05 -12.93
N LEU A 91 -16.72 -24.95 -12.18
CA LEU A 91 -17.46 -23.71 -12.47
C LEU A 91 -16.80 -22.87 -13.57
N GLY A 92 -15.47 -23.01 -13.78
CA GLY A 92 -14.69 -22.16 -14.68
C GLY A 92 -14.49 -20.73 -14.20
N VAL A 93 -14.83 -20.44 -12.95
CA VAL A 93 -14.69 -19.12 -12.31
C VAL A 93 -14.50 -19.32 -10.79
N ALA A 94 -13.69 -18.45 -10.18
CA ALA A 94 -13.54 -18.37 -8.73
C ALA A 94 -14.51 -17.29 -8.20
N PRO A 95 -15.62 -17.64 -7.54
CA PRO A 95 -16.46 -16.64 -6.89
C PRO A 95 -15.70 -15.89 -5.79
N ASP A 96 -15.89 -14.58 -5.65
CA ASP A 96 -15.09 -13.72 -4.78
C ASP A 96 -15.17 -14.13 -3.29
N ASN A 97 -16.34 -14.57 -2.83
CA ASN A 97 -16.49 -15.09 -1.46
C ASN A 97 -15.68 -16.39 -1.22
N VAL A 98 -15.61 -17.27 -2.22
CA VAL A 98 -14.77 -18.49 -2.16
C VAL A 98 -13.29 -18.12 -2.20
N ALA A 99 -12.93 -17.19 -3.09
CA ALA A 99 -11.55 -16.69 -3.21
C ALA A 99 -11.09 -16.02 -1.91
N ALA A 100 -11.92 -15.20 -1.25
CA ALA A 100 -11.62 -14.60 0.05
C ALA A 100 -11.32 -15.66 1.12
N GLY A 101 -12.13 -16.73 1.17
CA GLY A 101 -11.90 -17.87 2.05
C GLY A 101 -10.56 -18.57 1.78
N ILE A 102 -10.23 -18.81 0.51
CA ILE A 102 -8.97 -19.44 0.08
C ILE A 102 -7.78 -18.57 0.44
N LEU A 103 -7.82 -17.28 0.07
CA LEU A 103 -6.70 -16.36 0.29
C LEU A 103 -6.37 -16.17 1.77
N SER A 104 -7.33 -16.34 2.67
CA SER A 104 -7.14 -16.22 4.12
C SER A 104 -6.37 -17.39 4.77
N ILE A 105 -6.24 -18.53 4.10
CA ILE A 105 -5.68 -19.77 4.68
C ILE A 105 -4.24 -19.55 5.18
N GLY A 106 -3.44 -18.77 4.45
CA GLY A 106 -2.04 -18.51 4.79
C GLY A 106 -1.88 -17.83 6.14
N GLU A 107 -2.71 -16.85 6.46
CA GLU A 107 -2.70 -16.10 7.71
C GLU A 107 -3.11 -16.97 8.89
N TYR A 108 -4.13 -17.84 8.72
CA TYR A 108 -4.54 -18.80 9.77
C TYR A 108 -3.44 -19.83 10.05
N ILE A 109 -2.72 -20.29 9.02
CA ILE A 109 -1.55 -21.18 9.21
C ILE A 109 -0.45 -20.46 10.00
N SER A 110 -0.12 -19.20 9.65
CA SER A 110 0.88 -18.40 10.36
C SER A 110 0.54 -18.25 11.85
N VAL A 111 -0.71 -17.93 12.14
CA VAL A 111 -1.17 -17.74 13.51
C VAL A 111 -1.12 -19.05 14.32
N THR A 112 -1.49 -20.17 13.71
CA THR A 112 -1.44 -21.49 14.36
C THR A 112 0.00 -21.88 14.68
N LEU A 113 0.92 -21.70 13.74
CA LEU A 113 2.35 -21.94 13.92
C LEU A 113 2.94 -21.05 15.03
N PHE A 114 2.61 -19.75 15.03
CA PHE A 114 3.13 -18.79 15.99
C PHE A 114 2.56 -19.01 17.40
N SER A 115 1.27 -19.27 17.53
CA SER A 115 0.61 -19.60 18.80
C SER A 115 1.22 -20.85 19.42
N ALA A 116 1.42 -21.92 18.63
CA ALA A 116 2.08 -23.13 19.08
C ALA A 116 3.54 -22.89 19.53
N MET A 117 4.27 -22.01 18.83
CA MET A 117 5.62 -21.60 19.20
C MET A 117 5.63 -20.82 20.53
N LEU A 118 4.71 -19.88 20.74
CA LEU A 118 4.58 -19.15 22.01
C LEU A 118 4.28 -20.11 23.17
N SER A 119 3.35 -21.05 22.96
CA SER A 119 2.99 -22.05 23.96
C SER A 119 4.17 -22.96 24.32
N ALA A 120 4.97 -23.41 23.35
CA ALA A 120 6.19 -24.18 23.58
C ALA A 120 7.23 -23.41 24.40
N LYS A 121 7.23 -22.08 24.29
CA LYS A 121 8.07 -21.18 25.09
C LYS A 121 7.47 -20.80 26.46
N GLY A 122 6.31 -21.35 26.81
CA GLY A 122 5.61 -21.06 28.07
C GLY A 122 4.94 -19.67 28.11
N ILE A 123 4.72 -19.04 26.95
CA ILE A 123 4.07 -17.72 26.84
C ILE A 123 2.57 -17.96 26.66
N ALA A 124 1.77 -17.49 27.64
CA ALA A 124 0.32 -17.52 27.53
C ALA A 124 -0.14 -16.67 26.35
N ASN A 125 -0.96 -17.24 25.47
CA ASN A 125 -1.42 -16.54 24.28
C ASN A 125 -2.84 -16.93 23.91
N ARG A 126 -3.54 -16.00 23.24
CA ARG A 126 -4.91 -16.16 22.75
C ARG A 126 -5.00 -15.82 21.28
N VAL A 127 -5.52 -16.73 20.48
CA VAL A 127 -5.84 -16.49 19.08
C VAL A 127 -7.17 -15.75 18.97
N ILE A 128 -7.15 -14.61 18.28
CA ILE A 128 -8.33 -13.78 17.97
C ILE A 128 -8.75 -14.08 16.53
N ASP A 129 -9.96 -14.58 16.35
CA ASP A 129 -10.51 -14.79 15.00
C ASP A 129 -11.11 -13.48 14.47
N PRO A 130 -10.52 -12.84 13.44
CA PRO A 130 -11.01 -11.57 12.91
C PRO A 130 -12.44 -11.67 12.35
N VAL A 131 -12.90 -12.83 11.91
CA VAL A 131 -14.28 -13.02 11.43
C VAL A 131 -15.30 -12.72 12.54
N LYS A 132 -14.93 -12.96 13.79
CA LYS A 132 -15.79 -12.65 14.94
C LYS A 132 -15.73 -11.19 15.36
N TYR A 133 -14.58 -10.54 15.20
CA TYR A 133 -14.30 -9.26 15.83
C TYR A 133 -14.21 -8.08 14.85
N VAL A 134 -13.73 -8.29 13.63
CA VAL A 134 -13.53 -7.22 12.64
C VAL A 134 -14.67 -7.22 11.62
N LEU A 135 -15.50 -6.18 11.67
CA LEU A 135 -16.55 -5.95 10.69
C LEU A 135 -16.01 -5.10 9.53
N ALA A 136 -16.32 -5.49 8.31
CA ALA A 136 -15.92 -4.75 7.12
C ALA A 136 -17.05 -4.75 6.07
N GLU A 137 -17.06 -3.71 5.25
CA GLU A 137 -18.03 -3.48 4.19
C GLU A 137 -17.33 -3.36 2.84
N GLY A 138 -18.04 -3.64 1.76
CA GLY A 138 -17.56 -3.53 0.39
C GLY A 138 -17.37 -4.88 -0.29
N ASP A 139 -16.47 -4.94 -1.27
CA ASP A 139 -16.22 -6.14 -2.06
C ASP A 139 -15.51 -7.22 -1.22
N TYR A 140 -15.81 -8.50 -1.49
CA TYR A 140 -15.22 -9.63 -0.77
C TYR A 140 -13.68 -9.61 -0.74
N LEU A 141 -13.03 -9.06 -1.76
CA LEU A 141 -11.58 -9.08 -1.91
C LEU A 141 -10.89 -7.77 -1.54
N ASP A 142 -11.65 -6.69 -1.32
CA ASP A 142 -11.08 -5.35 -0.97
C ASP A 142 -12.03 -4.56 -0.06
N SER A 143 -12.42 -5.14 1.06
CA SER A 143 -13.32 -4.53 2.05
C SER A 143 -12.64 -3.44 2.87
N ILE A 144 -13.48 -2.57 3.45
CA ILE A 144 -13.07 -1.50 4.37
C ILE A 144 -13.66 -1.80 5.75
N ALA A 145 -12.81 -1.83 6.77
CA ALA A 145 -13.27 -2.12 8.13
C ALA A 145 -14.01 -0.94 8.76
N ASP A 146 -15.15 -1.23 9.39
CA ASP A 146 -15.76 -0.33 10.36
C ASP A 146 -15.06 -0.49 11.71
N VAL A 147 -14.14 0.44 11.99
CA VAL A 147 -13.34 0.42 13.22
C VAL A 147 -14.21 0.62 14.46
N SER A 148 -15.24 1.45 14.37
CA SER A 148 -16.11 1.78 15.50
C SER A 148 -16.95 0.57 15.95
N LEU A 149 -17.59 -0.10 14.99
CA LEU A 149 -18.36 -1.31 15.26
C LEU A 149 -17.44 -2.48 15.65
N SER A 150 -16.28 -2.60 15.03
CA SER A 150 -15.27 -3.60 15.40
C SER A 150 -14.82 -3.39 16.84
N LYS A 151 -14.50 -2.17 17.26
CA LYS A 151 -14.06 -1.85 18.63
C LYS A 151 -15.10 -2.30 19.68
N ALA A 152 -16.38 -2.13 19.41
CA ALA A 152 -17.43 -2.59 20.30
C ALA A 152 -17.42 -4.12 20.49
N ARG A 153 -17.05 -4.88 19.45
CA ARG A 153 -16.92 -6.34 19.51
C ARG A 153 -15.69 -6.80 20.29
N PHE A 154 -14.63 -5.98 20.40
CA PHE A 154 -13.44 -6.29 21.18
C PHE A 154 -13.61 -6.09 22.69
N SER A 155 -14.76 -5.65 23.17
CA SER A 155 -15.01 -5.38 24.60
C SER A 155 -14.82 -6.57 25.53
N ASP A 156 -14.90 -7.81 25.02
CA ASP A 156 -14.69 -9.06 25.77
C ASP A 156 -13.25 -9.61 25.67
N VAL A 157 -12.38 -8.95 24.92
CA VAL A 157 -10.99 -9.35 24.76
C VAL A 157 -10.15 -8.68 25.85
N PRO A 158 -9.48 -9.47 26.73
CA PRO A 158 -8.64 -8.90 27.77
C PRO A 158 -7.41 -8.21 27.18
N THR A 159 -7.17 -6.98 27.62
CA THR A 159 -6.01 -6.15 27.23
C THR A 159 -5.10 -5.86 28.41
N ASP A 160 -5.24 -6.62 29.49
CA ASP A 160 -4.52 -6.45 30.76
C ASP A 160 -3.08 -7.05 30.77
N GLY A 161 -2.64 -7.58 29.63
CA GLY A 161 -1.33 -8.19 29.50
C GLY A 161 -1.22 -9.62 30.03
N SER A 162 -2.31 -10.22 30.49
CA SER A 162 -2.32 -11.61 30.99
C SER A 162 -2.04 -12.63 29.89
N GLU A 163 -2.40 -12.33 28.65
CA GLU A 163 -2.19 -13.17 27.47
C GLU A 163 -1.65 -12.35 26.31
N PHE A 164 -0.80 -12.96 25.48
CA PHE A 164 -0.35 -12.40 24.23
C PHE A 164 -1.42 -12.61 23.16
N LEU A 165 -1.95 -11.55 22.57
CA LEU A 165 -3.00 -11.65 21.54
C LEU A 165 -2.38 -11.92 20.17
N VAL A 166 -2.88 -12.94 19.47
CA VAL A 166 -2.40 -13.32 18.13
C VAL A 166 -3.58 -13.31 17.17
N MET A 167 -3.51 -12.51 16.10
CA MET A 167 -4.60 -12.38 15.13
C MET A 167 -4.10 -12.59 13.69
N PRO A 168 -4.82 -13.35 12.85
CA PRO A 168 -4.54 -13.39 11.42
C PRO A 168 -4.84 -12.02 10.81
N GLY A 169 -3.89 -11.52 10.03
CA GLY A 169 -4.08 -10.31 9.26
C GLY A 169 -4.93 -10.50 8.01
N PHE A 170 -5.20 -9.44 7.27
CA PHE A 170 -5.84 -9.47 5.96
C PHE A 170 -7.32 -9.87 5.96
N VAL A 171 -7.83 -10.48 7.00
CA VAL A 171 -9.17 -11.09 7.10
C VAL A 171 -10.10 -10.24 7.95
N ALA A 172 -11.38 -10.21 7.56
CA ALA A 172 -12.50 -9.62 8.30
C ALA A 172 -13.79 -10.41 8.00
N ALA A 173 -14.93 -9.95 8.52
CA ALA A 173 -16.24 -10.44 8.13
C ALA A 173 -17.14 -9.30 7.65
N ASN A 174 -18.06 -9.61 6.72
CA ASN A 174 -19.17 -8.74 6.39
C ASN A 174 -20.31 -8.84 7.43
N GLU A 175 -21.40 -8.11 7.23
CA GLU A 175 -22.55 -8.14 8.13
C GLU A 175 -23.23 -9.52 8.21
N GLU A 176 -23.17 -10.30 7.14
CA GLU A 176 -23.69 -11.67 7.07
C GLU A 176 -22.79 -12.69 7.79
N GLY A 177 -21.63 -12.26 8.28
CA GLY A 177 -20.64 -13.11 8.94
C GLY A 177 -19.78 -13.94 7.99
N GLU A 178 -19.79 -13.61 6.69
CA GLU A 178 -18.96 -14.25 5.69
C GLU A 178 -17.55 -13.62 5.68
N LYS A 179 -16.57 -14.46 5.36
CA LYS A 179 -15.18 -14.00 5.24
C LYS A 179 -14.99 -13.03 4.08
N VAL A 180 -14.36 -11.91 4.36
CA VAL A 180 -13.89 -10.94 3.38
C VAL A 180 -12.41 -10.65 3.61
N THR A 181 -11.73 -10.13 2.60
CA THR A 181 -10.34 -9.69 2.72
C THR A 181 -10.21 -8.17 2.63
N LEU A 182 -9.19 -7.62 3.28
CA LEU A 182 -8.98 -6.18 3.39
C LEU A 182 -8.15 -5.58 2.25
N GLY A 183 -7.89 -6.38 1.21
CA GLY A 183 -7.18 -5.94 0.02
C GLY A 183 -5.67 -5.79 0.23
N ARG A 184 -5.04 -4.97 -0.60
CA ARG A 184 -3.58 -4.75 -0.55
C ARG A 184 -3.11 -4.25 0.81
N ASN A 185 -1.97 -4.79 1.29
CA ASN A 185 -1.41 -4.49 2.61
C ASN A 185 -2.43 -4.75 3.74
N GLY A 186 -3.33 -5.70 3.54
CA GLY A 186 -4.42 -5.99 4.46
C GLY A 186 -3.94 -6.38 5.85
N SER A 187 -2.76 -7.01 6.00
CA SER A 187 -2.21 -7.35 7.32
C SER A 187 -1.75 -6.13 8.09
N ASP A 188 -1.11 -5.13 7.43
CA ASP A 188 -0.75 -3.86 8.06
C ASP A 188 -2.02 -3.09 8.45
N TYR A 189 -3.05 -3.14 7.59
CA TYR A 189 -4.35 -2.55 7.90
C TYR A 189 -5.02 -3.25 9.07
N SER A 190 -4.97 -4.58 9.15
CA SER A 190 -5.47 -5.35 10.32
C SER A 190 -4.74 -4.97 11.61
N ALA A 191 -3.41 -4.74 11.55
CA ALA A 191 -2.64 -4.28 12.70
C ALA A 191 -3.10 -2.90 13.19
N ALA A 192 -3.35 -1.97 12.26
CA ALA A 192 -3.89 -0.64 12.57
C ALA A 192 -5.31 -0.71 13.16
N ILE A 193 -6.17 -1.58 12.61
CA ILE A 193 -7.52 -1.83 13.14
C ILE A 193 -7.45 -2.41 14.55
N LEU A 194 -6.65 -3.46 14.76
CA LEU A 194 -6.48 -4.07 16.09
C LEU A 194 -5.97 -3.05 17.08
N ALA A 195 -4.93 -2.27 16.73
CA ALA A 195 -4.40 -1.22 17.59
C ALA A 195 -5.48 -0.20 18.01
N ALA A 196 -6.35 0.22 17.08
CA ALA A 196 -7.46 1.13 17.36
C ALA A 196 -8.55 0.47 18.23
N CYS A 197 -8.82 -0.83 18.03
CA CYS A 197 -9.84 -1.56 18.79
C CYS A 197 -9.44 -1.80 20.25
N ILE A 198 -8.15 -2.02 20.53
CA ILE A 198 -7.63 -2.29 21.88
C ILE A 198 -7.03 -1.06 22.56
N ASP A 199 -7.16 0.13 21.99
CA ASP A 199 -6.55 1.39 22.46
C ASP A 199 -5.02 1.25 22.71
N ALA A 200 -4.31 0.68 21.73
CA ALA A 200 -2.89 0.44 21.84
C ALA A 200 -2.08 1.74 21.98
N ASN A 201 -1.03 1.70 22.79
CA ASN A 201 -0.11 2.84 22.97
C ASN A 201 0.75 3.11 21.72
N CYS A 202 1.01 2.08 20.91
CA CYS A 202 1.79 2.15 19.67
C CYS A 202 1.40 1.01 18.74
N CYS A 203 1.46 1.26 17.43
CA CYS A 203 1.36 0.24 16.39
C CYS A 203 2.74 0.08 15.74
N GLU A 204 3.33 -1.09 15.78
CA GLU A 204 4.60 -1.37 15.09
C GLU A 204 4.33 -2.17 13.82
N ILE A 205 4.82 -1.68 12.68
CA ILE A 205 4.77 -2.39 11.39
C ILE A 205 6.18 -2.89 11.08
N TRP A 206 6.33 -4.20 11.13
CA TRP A 206 7.58 -4.89 10.85
C TRP A 206 7.62 -5.35 9.39
N THR A 207 8.58 -4.85 8.63
CA THR A 207 8.72 -5.06 7.18
C THR A 207 10.17 -5.41 6.83
N ASP A 208 10.51 -5.43 5.54
CA ASP A 208 11.85 -5.74 5.01
C ASP A 208 12.69 -4.48 4.70
N VAL A 209 12.23 -3.30 5.11
CA VAL A 209 12.95 -2.03 4.96
C VAL A 209 13.12 -1.32 6.30
N ASP A 210 14.17 -0.50 6.44
CA ASP A 210 14.50 0.16 7.71
C ASP A 210 13.48 1.24 8.13
N GLY A 211 12.57 1.63 7.25
CA GLY A 211 11.54 2.64 7.45
C GLY A 211 11.24 3.39 6.16
N VAL A 212 10.69 4.59 6.27
CA VAL A 212 10.35 5.44 5.13
C VAL A 212 11.54 6.32 4.77
N TYR A 213 11.95 6.29 3.51
CA TYR A 213 13.04 7.12 2.98
C TYR A 213 12.51 8.36 2.27
N ASN A 214 13.32 9.40 2.19
CA ASN A 214 12.98 10.63 1.44
C ASN A 214 12.93 10.45 -0.09
N ALA A 215 13.41 9.32 -0.60
CA ALA A 215 13.24 8.81 -1.97
C ALA A 215 13.49 7.31 -1.97
N ASP A 216 13.13 6.60 -3.04
CA ASP A 216 13.42 5.16 -3.17
C ASP A 216 14.94 4.92 -3.18
N PRO A 217 15.52 4.24 -2.16
CA PRO A 217 16.96 3.99 -2.05
C PRO A 217 17.51 3.13 -3.19
N ASN A 218 16.66 2.33 -3.85
CA ASN A 218 17.07 1.56 -5.03
C ASN A 218 17.25 2.43 -6.28
N GLN A 219 16.69 3.63 -6.28
CA GLN A 219 16.81 4.58 -7.39
C GLN A 219 17.76 5.73 -7.10
N VAL A 220 17.85 6.15 -5.83
CA VAL A 220 18.60 7.31 -5.38
C VAL A 220 19.60 6.90 -4.32
N GLU A 221 20.87 6.87 -4.65
CA GLU A 221 21.97 6.44 -3.78
C GLU A 221 22.14 7.31 -2.51
N GLY A 222 21.69 8.58 -2.54
CA GLY A 222 21.72 9.51 -1.41
C GLY A 222 20.39 9.59 -0.64
N ALA A 223 19.49 8.60 -0.80
CA ALA A 223 18.24 8.57 -0.05
C ALA A 223 18.51 8.40 1.46
N VAL A 224 17.85 9.20 2.28
CA VAL A 224 18.01 9.25 3.74
C VAL A 224 16.74 8.73 4.41
N LEU A 225 16.92 7.90 5.45
CA LEU A 225 15.84 7.43 6.30
C LEU A 225 15.22 8.62 7.06
N LEU A 226 13.91 8.72 7.04
CA LEU A 226 13.16 9.74 7.76
C LEU A 226 12.91 9.26 9.20
N ASP A 227 13.28 10.07 10.17
CA ASP A 227 13.09 9.79 11.60
C ASP A 227 11.61 9.88 12.00
N LYS A 228 10.95 10.95 11.56
CA LYS A 228 9.56 11.25 11.91
C LYS A 228 8.78 11.76 10.69
N LEU A 229 7.51 11.34 10.60
CA LEU A 229 6.51 11.81 9.65
C LEU A 229 5.21 12.13 10.39
N THR A 230 4.49 13.12 9.93
CA THR A 230 3.08 13.28 10.30
C THR A 230 2.22 12.25 9.58
N TYR A 231 1.02 11.93 10.11
CA TYR A 231 0.10 11.03 9.42
C TYR A 231 -0.24 11.52 8.00
N GLN A 232 -0.37 12.83 7.81
CA GLN A 232 -0.65 13.43 6.51
C GLN A 232 0.52 13.27 5.53
N GLU A 233 1.75 13.50 5.98
CA GLU A 233 2.96 13.26 5.15
C GLU A 233 3.08 11.80 4.77
N ALA A 234 2.83 10.88 5.71
CA ALA A 234 2.85 9.45 5.47
C ALA A 234 1.76 9.03 4.46
N MET A 235 0.54 9.59 4.56
CA MET A 235 -0.53 9.35 3.58
C MET A 235 -0.12 9.80 2.18
N GLU A 236 0.40 11.02 2.02
CA GLU A 236 0.80 11.56 0.72
C GLU A 236 1.94 10.74 0.10
N LEU A 237 2.97 10.39 0.89
CA LEU A 237 4.07 9.56 0.41
C LEU A 237 3.59 8.16 0.00
N SER A 238 2.71 7.56 0.77
CA SER A 238 2.17 6.22 0.51
C SER A 238 1.27 6.17 -0.72
N TYR A 239 0.45 7.19 -0.91
CA TYR A 239 -0.47 7.27 -2.05
C TYR A 239 0.26 7.32 -3.39
N PHE A 240 1.37 8.03 -3.46
CA PHE A 240 2.14 8.21 -4.67
C PHE A 240 3.33 7.25 -4.83
N GLY A 241 3.33 6.10 -4.16
CA GLY A 241 4.24 5.00 -4.49
C GLY A 241 5.33 4.65 -3.48
N ALA A 242 5.38 5.29 -2.30
CA ALA A 242 6.20 4.76 -1.21
C ALA A 242 5.60 3.41 -0.76
N LYS A 243 6.28 2.31 -1.05
CA LYS A 243 5.78 0.94 -0.87
C LYS A 243 5.70 0.50 0.59
N VAL A 244 6.03 1.37 1.53
CA VAL A 244 6.23 1.00 2.95
C VAL A 244 4.92 0.85 3.71
N LEU A 245 3.93 1.74 3.44
CA LEU A 245 2.59 1.67 4.04
C LEU A 245 1.52 1.93 2.99
N HIS A 246 0.32 1.42 3.22
CA HIS A 246 -0.84 1.76 2.41
C HIS A 246 -1.68 2.85 3.12
N PRO A 247 -2.31 3.80 2.39
CA PRO A 247 -3.16 4.83 3.01
C PRO A 247 -4.26 4.27 3.92
N LYS A 248 -4.85 3.11 3.59
CA LYS A 248 -5.83 2.41 4.44
C LYS A 248 -5.29 2.12 5.84
N THR A 249 -4.00 1.75 5.97
CA THR A 249 -3.34 1.46 7.25
C THR A 249 -3.24 2.69 8.14
N ILE A 250 -3.01 3.87 7.55
CA ILE A 250 -2.82 5.11 8.29
C ILE A 250 -4.15 5.63 8.87
N GLY A 251 -5.28 5.36 8.22
CA GLY A 251 -6.59 5.84 8.62
C GLY A 251 -6.94 5.56 10.10
N PRO A 252 -7.01 4.31 10.54
CA PRO A 252 -7.36 3.96 11.92
C PRO A 252 -6.40 4.54 12.96
N ILE A 253 -5.08 4.45 12.73
CA ILE A 253 -4.09 4.98 13.68
C ILE A 253 -4.12 6.51 13.77
N ALA A 254 -4.35 7.20 12.66
CA ALA A 254 -4.48 8.66 12.65
C ALA A 254 -5.75 9.13 13.38
N GLN A 255 -6.87 8.45 13.16
CA GLN A 255 -8.15 8.76 13.79
C GLN A 255 -8.10 8.58 15.32
N HIS A 256 -7.38 7.58 15.79
CA HIS A 256 -7.22 7.26 17.22
C HIS A 256 -5.94 7.84 17.83
N HIS A 257 -5.16 8.64 17.07
CA HIS A 257 -3.90 9.26 17.51
C HIS A 257 -2.84 8.26 18.00
N ILE A 258 -2.83 7.05 17.45
CA ILE A 258 -1.90 5.98 17.83
C ILE A 258 -0.59 6.18 17.06
N PRO A 259 0.56 6.38 17.72
CA PRO A 259 1.86 6.41 17.05
C PRO A 259 2.12 5.10 16.31
N CYS A 260 2.67 5.19 15.09
CA CYS A 260 3.06 4.02 14.33
C CYS A 260 4.57 4.04 14.04
N LEU A 261 5.24 2.95 14.37
CA LEU A 261 6.67 2.80 14.16
C LEU A 261 6.93 1.76 13.07
N ILE A 262 7.60 2.16 12.00
CA ILE A 262 8.00 1.26 10.92
C ILE A 262 9.39 0.72 11.23
N ARG A 263 9.56 -0.60 11.26
CA ARG A 263 10.81 -1.28 11.63
C ARG A 263 11.18 -2.38 10.65
N ASN A 264 12.46 -2.68 10.56
CA ASN A 264 12.98 -3.75 9.71
C ASN A 264 13.16 -5.05 10.51
N THR A 265 12.50 -6.10 10.06
CA THR A 265 12.61 -7.45 10.64
C THR A 265 14.04 -8.01 10.51
N LEU A 266 14.75 -7.66 9.42
CA LEU A 266 16.09 -8.13 9.13
C LEU A 266 17.18 -7.25 9.79
N ASN A 267 16.82 -6.02 10.24
CA ASN A 267 17.69 -5.08 10.91
C ASN A 267 16.96 -4.42 12.11
N PRO A 268 16.66 -5.18 13.17
CA PRO A 268 15.89 -4.67 14.32
C PRO A 268 16.56 -3.53 15.07
N ALA A 269 17.88 -3.35 14.89
CA ALA A 269 18.65 -2.27 15.50
C ALA A 269 18.49 -0.91 14.79
N ALA A 270 17.95 -0.90 13.56
CA ALA A 270 17.64 0.33 12.86
C ALA A 270 16.59 1.15 13.64
N PRO A 271 16.72 2.50 13.68
CA PRO A 271 15.81 3.35 14.46
C PRO A 271 14.36 3.30 13.95
N GLY A 272 14.17 3.01 12.67
CA GLY A 272 12.86 3.04 12.03
C GLY A 272 12.36 4.44 11.72
N THR A 273 11.08 4.54 11.33
CA THR A 273 10.38 5.81 11.10
C THR A 273 9.16 5.89 12.01
N LEU A 274 9.07 6.92 12.83
CA LEU A 274 7.90 7.21 13.66
C LEU A 274 6.88 8.05 12.90
N ILE A 275 5.66 7.56 12.82
CA ILE A 275 4.51 8.28 12.24
C ILE A 275 3.57 8.67 13.37
N SER A 276 3.36 9.97 13.57
CA SER A 276 2.53 10.48 14.67
C SER A 276 2.01 11.89 14.35
N ASN A 277 1.30 12.51 15.29
CA ASN A 277 0.96 13.94 15.19
C ASN A 277 2.14 14.88 15.45
N GLU A 278 3.24 14.36 16.00
CA GLU A 278 4.41 15.17 16.32
C GLU A 278 5.19 15.53 15.06
N LYS A 279 5.54 16.80 14.95
CA LYS A 279 6.42 17.26 13.86
C LYS A 279 7.87 16.90 14.19
N SER A 280 8.65 16.58 13.16
CA SER A 280 10.10 16.43 13.31
C SER A 280 10.71 17.73 13.84
N GLU A 281 11.67 17.61 14.78
CA GLU A 281 12.42 18.76 15.29
C GLU A 281 13.26 19.43 14.20
N VAL A 282 13.72 18.65 13.24
CA VAL A 282 14.39 19.16 12.05
C VAL A 282 13.36 19.65 11.05
N TRP A 283 13.18 20.99 11.02
CA TRP A 283 12.26 21.60 10.09
C TRP A 283 12.81 21.51 8.67
N THR A 284 12.19 20.68 7.84
CA THR A 284 12.44 20.61 6.41
C THR A 284 11.13 20.94 5.68
N SER A 285 11.20 21.85 4.71
CA SER A 285 10.01 22.22 3.92
C SER A 285 9.49 21.06 3.08
N VAL A 286 10.38 20.15 2.69
CA VAL A 286 10.08 18.95 1.90
C VAL A 286 10.57 17.74 2.67
N LYS A 287 9.73 16.71 2.77
CA LYS A 287 10.04 15.43 3.42
C LYS A 287 10.53 14.38 2.45
N GLY A 288 9.91 14.30 1.29
CA GLY A 288 10.29 13.24 0.36
C GLY A 288 9.76 13.44 -1.05
N ILE A 289 10.22 12.55 -1.91
CA ILE A 289 9.79 12.42 -3.29
C ILE A 289 9.27 11.00 -3.48
N SER A 290 8.05 10.89 -3.99
CA SER A 290 7.49 9.60 -4.36
C SER A 290 7.28 9.50 -5.87
N GLN A 291 7.23 8.27 -6.37
CA GLN A 291 7.05 7.93 -7.78
C GLN A 291 6.03 6.82 -7.91
N LEU A 292 5.01 7.05 -8.72
CA LEU A 292 4.02 6.05 -9.10
C LEU A 292 4.22 5.71 -10.58
N ASP A 293 4.61 4.47 -10.85
CA ASP A 293 4.83 3.95 -12.20
C ASP A 293 3.59 3.29 -12.79
N ASN A 294 3.68 2.95 -14.08
CA ASN A 294 2.63 2.24 -14.82
C ASN A 294 1.30 3.00 -14.80
N VAL A 295 1.35 4.27 -15.13
CA VAL A 295 0.20 5.17 -15.16
C VAL A 295 -0.22 5.42 -16.60
N THR A 296 -1.53 5.43 -16.82
CA THR A 296 -2.16 5.86 -18.08
C THR A 296 -3.05 7.06 -17.80
N MET A 297 -2.92 8.11 -18.61
CA MET A 297 -3.73 9.32 -18.51
C MET A 297 -4.82 9.31 -19.57
N PHE A 298 -6.03 9.63 -19.15
CA PHE A 298 -7.20 9.86 -19.99
C PHE A 298 -7.49 11.35 -20.07
N ASN A 299 -7.90 11.79 -21.24
CA ASN A 299 -8.38 13.15 -21.46
C ASN A 299 -9.74 13.09 -22.13
N VAL A 300 -10.77 13.47 -21.40
CA VAL A 300 -12.14 13.60 -21.90
C VAL A 300 -12.33 15.09 -22.18
N ALA A 301 -12.52 15.44 -23.45
CA ALA A 301 -12.58 16.83 -23.90
C ALA A 301 -13.73 17.01 -24.92
N GLY A 302 -14.19 18.24 -25.08
CA GLY A 302 -15.16 18.57 -26.15
C GLY A 302 -16.08 19.72 -25.79
N PRO A 303 -16.74 20.30 -26.79
CA PRO A 303 -17.64 21.44 -26.61
C PRO A 303 -18.82 21.14 -25.70
N GLY A 304 -19.26 19.88 -25.61
CA GLY A 304 -20.35 19.44 -24.73
C GLY A 304 -20.03 19.40 -23.25
N LEU A 305 -18.74 19.56 -22.85
CA LEU A 305 -18.37 19.68 -21.44
C LEU A 305 -18.64 21.08 -20.89
N LYS A 306 -18.51 22.11 -21.74
CA LYS A 306 -18.61 23.49 -21.31
C LYS A 306 -20.04 23.86 -20.88
N GLY A 307 -20.17 24.22 -19.61
CA GLY A 307 -21.45 24.64 -19.02
C GLY A 307 -22.47 23.52 -18.81
N MET A 308 -22.13 22.27 -19.05
CA MET A 308 -22.97 21.12 -18.71
C MET A 308 -22.70 20.62 -17.30
N VAL A 309 -23.67 20.81 -16.42
CA VAL A 309 -23.62 20.31 -15.04
C VAL A 309 -23.63 18.77 -15.04
N GLY A 310 -22.74 18.17 -14.25
CA GLY A 310 -22.75 16.71 -14.02
C GLY A 310 -21.83 15.89 -14.92
N MET A 311 -21.13 16.46 -15.90
CA MET A 311 -20.23 15.69 -16.77
C MET A 311 -19.06 15.05 -16.00
N ALA A 312 -18.45 15.79 -15.06
CA ALA A 312 -17.43 15.23 -14.19
C ALA A 312 -17.98 14.07 -13.33
N SER A 313 -19.19 14.22 -12.80
CA SER A 313 -19.85 13.15 -12.04
C SER A 313 -19.98 11.88 -12.88
N ARG A 314 -20.44 11.98 -14.15
CA ARG A 314 -20.59 10.83 -15.04
C ARG A 314 -19.24 10.14 -15.33
N VAL A 315 -18.17 10.92 -15.58
CA VAL A 315 -16.83 10.34 -15.78
C VAL A 315 -16.38 9.54 -14.56
N PHE A 316 -16.55 10.12 -13.37
CA PHE A 316 -16.10 9.46 -12.13
C PHE A 316 -17.03 8.32 -11.70
N GLU A 317 -18.33 8.40 -12.00
CA GLU A 317 -19.29 7.33 -11.77
C GLU A 317 -18.94 6.08 -12.59
N VAL A 318 -18.56 6.24 -13.86
CA VAL A 318 -18.08 5.13 -14.71
C VAL A 318 -16.86 4.44 -14.07
N MET A 319 -15.90 5.21 -13.58
CA MET A 319 -14.71 4.66 -12.91
C MET A 319 -15.09 3.97 -11.58
N SER A 320 -15.95 4.60 -10.79
CA SER A 320 -16.42 4.06 -9.51
C SER A 320 -17.16 2.74 -9.68
N ASN A 321 -18.14 2.69 -10.61
CA ASN A 321 -18.92 1.47 -10.89
C ASN A 321 -18.06 0.32 -11.44
N ALA A 322 -16.92 0.67 -12.05
CA ALA A 322 -15.94 -0.31 -12.52
C ALA A 322 -14.91 -0.69 -11.46
N ASN A 323 -14.98 -0.13 -10.25
CA ASN A 323 -13.98 -0.29 -9.20
C ASN A 323 -12.56 0.08 -9.67
N ILE A 324 -12.44 1.16 -10.47
CA ILE A 324 -11.17 1.67 -10.99
C ILE A 324 -10.75 2.90 -10.18
N SER A 325 -9.61 2.79 -9.47
CA SER A 325 -9.07 3.88 -8.67
C SER A 325 -8.39 4.93 -9.54
N ILE A 326 -8.71 6.22 -9.29
CA ILE A 326 -8.10 7.36 -9.95
C ILE A 326 -6.94 7.88 -9.10
N SER A 327 -5.76 7.95 -9.70
CA SER A 327 -4.52 8.37 -9.00
C SER A 327 -4.28 9.87 -9.02
N LEU A 328 -4.74 10.57 -10.04
CA LEU A 328 -4.55 12.02 -10.19
C LEU A 328 -5.67 12.57 -11.07
N ILE A 329 -6.19 13.75 -10.70
CA ILE A 329 -7.18 14.49 -11.48
C ILE A 329 -6.63 15.87 -11.76
N THR A 330 -6.79 16.35 -12.99
CA THR A 330 -6.55 17.74 -13.36
C THR A 330 -7.60 18.21 -14.35
N GLN A 331 -8.06 19.43 -14.20
CA GLN A 331 -9.07 20.03 -15.05
C GLN A 331 -8.57 21.38 -15.52
N SER A 332 -8.77 21.67 -16.82
CA SER A 332 -8.47 23.02 -17.34
C SER A 332 -9.49 24.05 -16.83
N SER A 333 -9.04 25.26 -16.60
CA SER A 333 -9.90 26.37 -16.14
C SER A 333 -11.02 26.75 -17.10
N SER A 334 -10.99 26.26 -18.33
CA SER A 334 -12.03 26.49 -19.34
C SER A 334 -13.21 25.50 -19.27
N GLU A 335 -13.18 24.54 -18.33
CA GLU A 335 -14.15 23.42 -18.24
C GLU A 335 -14.30 22.60 -19.53
N TYR A 336 -13.33 22.74 -20.46
CA TYR A 336 -13.38 22.09 -21.77
C TYR A 336 -12.85 20.65 -21.72
N SER A 337 -12.03 20.32 -20.72
CA SER A 337 -11.43 19.00 -20.59
C SER A 337 -11.30 18.55 -19.13
N ILE A 338 -11.48 17.26 -18.91
CA ILE A 338 -11.21 16.56 -17.65
C ILE A 338 -10.13 15.54 -17.95
N SER A 339 -8.97 15.67 -17.30
CA SER A 339 -7.89 14.70 -17.41
C SER A 339 -7.71 13.97 -16.10
N PHE A 340 -7.50 12.67 -16.15
CA PHE A 340 -7.24 11.86 -14.96
C PHE A 340 -6.30 10.70 -15.28
N CYS A 341 -5.64 10.21 -14.24
CA CYS A 341 -4.69 9.11 -14.34
C CYS A 341 -5.19 7.89 -13.55
N ILE A 342 -5.01 6.70 -14.14
CA ILE A 342 -5.28 5.41 -13.51
C ILE A 342 -4.09 4.47 -13.69
N GLN A 343 -4.10 3.33 -13.02
CA GLN A 343 -3.13 2.27 -13.26
C GLN A 343 -3.30 1.69 -14.66
N SER A 344 -2.20 1.47 -15.37
CA SER A 344 -2.21 1.04 -16.78
C SER A 344 -2.89 -0.31 -17.01
N LYS A 345 -2.92 -1.18 -16.00
CA LYS A 345 -3.63 -2.48 -16.07
C LYS A 345 -5.13 -2.35 -16.33
N ASP A 346 -5.73 -1.24 -15.90
CA ASP A 346 -7.16 -0.98 -16.01
C ASP A 346 -7.53 -0.15 -17.27
N ALA A 347 -6.51 0.29 -18.03
CA ALA A 347 -6.68 1.28 -19.11
C ALA A 347 -7.63 0.83 -20.21
N SER A 348 -7.51 -0.40 -20.73
CA SER A 348 -8.37 -0.91 -21.81
C SER A 348 -9.83 -1.01 -21.36
N ARG A 349 -10.06 -1.49 -20.13
CA ARG A 349 -11.39 -1.60 -19.55
C ARG A 349 -12.01 -0.22 -19.33
N ALA A 350 -11.24 0.72 -18.79
CA ALA A 350 -11.68 2.11 -18.58
C ALA A 350 -12.09 2.78 -19.89
N LEU A 351 -11.30 2.62 -20.97
CA LEU A 351 -11.61 3.19 -22.28
C LEU A 351 -12.95 2.69 -22.81
N THR A 352 -13.14 1.37 -22.84
CA THR A 352 -14.39 0.76 -23.32
C THR A 352 -15.61 1.29 -22.55
N LEU A 353 -15.53 1.30 -21.22
CA LEU A 353 -16.63 1.78 -20.37
C LEU A 353 -16.95 3.27 -20.57
N LEU A 354 -15.92 4.10 -20.79
CA LEU A 354 -16.12 5.52 -21.08
C LEU A 354 -16.74 5.73 -22.46
N GLU A 355 -16.26 5.01 -23.50
CA GLU A 355 -16.81 5.10 -24.84
C GLU A 355 -18.28 4.66 -24.88
N ASP A 356 -18.64 3.61 -24.13
CA ASP A 356 -20.04 3.15 -24.00
C ASP A 356 -20.90 4.19 -23.26
N ALA A 357 -20.41 4.73 -22.14
CA ALA A 357 -21.15 5.70 -21.33
C ALA A 357 -21.37 7.05 -22.03
N PHE A 358 -20.47 7.42 -22.93
CA PHE A 358 -20.51 8.68 -23.69
C PHE A 358 -20.77 8.48 -25.20
N ALA A 359 -21.32 7.33 -25.59
CA ALA A 359 -21.54 6.99 -27.00
C ALA A 359 -22.36 8.04 -27.76
N LEU A 360 -23.40 8.60 -27.14
CA LEU A 360 -24.24 9.63 -27.75
C LEU A 360 -23.52 10.96 -27.96
N GLU A 361 -22.72 11.37 -26.95
CA GLU A 361 -21.95 12.60 -27.02
C GLU A 361 -20.84 12.50 -28.07
N LEU A 362 -20.17 11.35 -28.15
CA LEU A 362 -19.15 11.06 -29.17
C LEU A 362 -19.75 11.04 -30.59
N GLN A 363 -20.90 10.37 -30.80
CA GLN A 363 -21.57 10.31 -32.08
C GLN A 363 -22.08 11.68 -32.56
N ASN A 364 -22.52 12.51 -31.62
CA ASN A 364 -23.04 13.86 -31.93
C ASN A 364 -21.91 14.92 -31.92
N GLN A 365 -20.64 14.54 -31.81
CA GLN A 365 -19.47 15.43 -31.78
C GLN A 365 -19.55 16.49 -30.64
N LEU A 366 -20.24 16.16 -29.57
CA LEU A 366 -20.25 16.93 -28.33
C LEU A 366 -19.03 16.64 -27.48
N LEU A 367 -18.45 15.45 -27.64
CA LEU A 367 -17.13 15.09 -27.11
C LEU A 367 -16.20 14.71 -28.27
N ASP A 368 -14.96 15.09 -28.12
CA ASP A 368 -13.87 14.62 -28.97
C ASP A 368 -13.58 13.14 -28.64
N PRO A 369 -12.95 12.36 -29.54
CA PRO A 369 -12.47 11.02 -29.21
C PRO A 369 -11.63 11.04 -27.92
N ILE A 370 -11.88 10.10 -27.01
CA ILE A 370 -11.18 10.04 -25.74
C ILE A 370 -9.70 9.79 -25.99
N GLU A 371 -8.87 10.75 -25.60
CA GLU A 371 -7.42 10.67 -25.75
C GLU A 371 -6.82 9.85 -24.60
N VAL A 372 -6.02 8.83 -24.94
CA VAL A 372 -5.35 7.96 -23.97
C VAL A 372 -3.84 8.05 -24.15
N ARG A 373 -3.12 8.36 -23.09
CA ARG A 373 -1.64 8.44 -23.09
C ARG A 373 -1.08 7.40 -22.13
N HIS A 374 -0.36 6.44 -22.67
CA HIS A 374 0.30 5.35 -21.95
C HIS A 374 1.73 5.70 -21.54
N ASP A 375 2.38 4.79 -20.83
CA ASP A 375 3.79 4.86 -20.44
C ASP A 375 4.17 6.12 -19.64
N LEU A 376 3.30 6.47 -18.70
CA LEU A 376 3.48 7.62 -17.82
C LEU A 376 3.83 7.20 -16.40
N ALA A 377 4.41 8.14 -15.66
CA ALA A 377 4.63 8.06 -14.23
C ALA A 377 4.23 9.37 -13.56
N ILE A 378 3.80 9.30 -12.31
CA ILE A 378 3.55 10.48 -11.47
C ILE A 378 4.75 10.63 -10.54
N VAL A 379 5.33 11.82 -10.50
CA VAL A 379 6.39 12.19 -9.54
C VAL A 379 5.83 13.28 -8.63
N THR A 380 5.91 13.05 -7.32
CA THR A 380 5.31 13.93 -6.31
C THR A 380 6.35 14.36 -5.30
N LEU A 381 6.40 15.65 -5.03
CA LEU A 381 7.14 16.26 -3.93
C LEU A 381 6.21 16.41 -2.73
N VAL A 382 6.60 15.92 -1.56
CA VAL A 382 5.75 15.88 -0.36
C VAL A 382 6.42 16.56 0.83
N GLY A 383 5.67 17.34 1.60
CA GLY A 383 6.10 17.91 2.86
C GLY A 383 5.11 18.92 3.45
N ASP A 384 4.84 18.82 4.73
CA ASP A 384 3.91 19.73 5.45
C ASP A 384 4.45 21.18 5.51
N GLY A 385 5.79 21.35 5.50
CA GLY A 385 6.45 22.65 5.48
C GLY A 385 6.35 23.40 4.14
N MET A 386 5.85 22.76 3.08
CA MET A 386 5.71 23.36 1.75
C MET A 386 4.77 24.58 1.75
N ARG A 387 3.72 24.55 2.57
CA ARG A 387 2.74 25.65 2.72
C ARG A 387 3.34 26.98 3.12
N GLN A 388 4.46 26.96 3.84
CA GLN A 388 5.11 28.16 4.39
C GLN A 388 6.36 28.58 3.61
N THR A 389 6.79 27.77 2.64
CA THR A 389 8.03 27.99 1.92
C THR A 389 7.77 28.43 0.48
N LYS A 390 8.08 29.71 0.21
CA LYS A 390 7.94 30.29 -1.14
C LYS A 390 8.99 29.70 -2.10
N GLY A 391 8.61 29.58 -3.38
CA GLY A 391 9.54 29.21 -4.46
C GLY A 391 9.77 27.69 -4.63
N LEU A 392 9.16 26.82 -3.79
CA LEU A 392 9.34 25.37 -3.93
C LEU A 392 8.85 24.83 -5.27
N ALA A 393 7.70 25.31 -5.76
CA ALA A 393 7.19 24.92 -7.07
C ALA A 393 8.18 25.32 -8.19
N ALA A 394 8.74 26.52 -8.13
CA ALA A 394 9.75 26.96 -9.09
C ALA A 394 10.99 26.05 -9.06
N ARG A 395 11.49 25.70 -7.86
CA ARG A 395 12.64 24.80 -7.69
C ARG A 395 12.33 23.39 -8.20
N PHE A 396 11.11 22.88 -7.96
CA PHE A 396 10.67 21.59 -8.44
C PHE A 396 10.63 21.53 -9.97
N PHE A 397 9.97 22.49 -10.63
CA PHE A 397 9.90 22.52 -12.09
C PHE A 397 11.24 22.87 -12.75
N ASN A 398 12.09 23.67 -12.10
CA ASN A 398 13.45 23.90 -12.57
C ASN A 398 14.29 22.61 -12.52
N SER A 399 14.11 21.78 -11.49
CA SER A 399 14.77 20.46 -11.41
C SER A 399 14.36 19.54 -12.57
N LEU A 400 13.09 19.56 -12.96
CA LEU A 400 12.59 18.81 -14.12
C LEU A 400 13.17 19.36 -15.44
N ALA A 401 13.28 20.68 -15.57
CA ALA A 401 13.91 21.31 -16.73
C ALA A 401 15.39 20.93 -16.85
N GLN A 402 16.15 20.94 -15.74
CA GLN A 402 17.55 20.46 -15.69
C GLN A 402 17.66 18.97 -16.07
N ALA A 403 16.69 18.16 -15.65
CA ALA A 403 16.60 16.76 -16.05
C ALA A 403 16.21 16.57 -17.53
N ARG A 404 15.83 17.65 -18.24
CA ARG A 404 15.25 17.64 -19.60
C ARG A 404 14.00 16.77 -19.67
N VAL A 405 13.12 16.93 -18.69
CA VAL A 405 11.85 16.22 -18.59
C VAL A 405 10.71 17.19 -18.80
N ASN A 406 9.79 16.84 -19.71
CA ASN A 406 8.59 17.63 -19.97
C ASN A 406 7.47 17.21 -19.02
N ASN A 407 6.69 18.18 -18.55
CA ASN A 407 5.48 17.95 -17.76
C ASN A 407 4.30 17.69 -18.70
N VAL A 408 3.63 16.57 -18.52
CA VAL A 408 2.40 16.22 -19.25
C VAL A 408 1.19 16.84 -18.57
N ALA A 409 1.13 16.72 -17.24
CA ALA A 409 0.11 17.34 -16.40
C ALA A 409 0.70 17.70 -15.03
N ILE A 410 0.06 18.62 -14.35
CA ILE A 410 0.47 19.11 -13.03
C ILE A 410 -0.76 19.13 -12.14
N ALA A 411 -0.61 18.69 -10.90
CA ALA A 411 -1.64 18.80 -9.88
C ALA A 411 -1.03 19.25 -8.55
N GLN A 412 -1.72 20.18 -7.90
CA GLN A 412 -1.43 20.61 -6.54
C GLN A 412 -2.74 20.76 -5.78
N GLY A 413 -2.87 20.04 -4.67
CA GLY A 413 -4.05 20.13 -3.82
C GLY A 413 -4.06 21.43 -2.99
N SER A 414 -5.24 21.83 -2.54
CA SER A 414 -5.42 22.99 -1.64
C SER A 414 -4.76 22.82 -0.27
N SER A 415 -4.38 21.60 0.07
CA SER A 415 -3.57 21.29 1.26
C SER A 415 -2.15 21.86 1.17
N GLU A 416 -1.66 22.14 -0.04
CA GLU A 416 -0.29 22.60 -0.34
C GLU A 416 0.82 21.68 0.22
N ARG A 417 0.49 20.43 0.56
CA ARG A 417 1.43 19.43 1.12
C ARG A 417 2.13 18.62 0.06
N SER A 418 1.59 18.63 -1.16
CA SER A 418 2.17 17.90 -2.28
C SER A 418 2.07 18.68 -3.59
N ILE A 419 3.05 18.50 -4.46
CA ILE A 419 3.03 18.95 -5.85
C ILE A 419 3.37 17.74 -6.71
N SER A 420 2.44 17.37 -7.59
CA SER A 420 2.57 16.20 -8.46
C SER A 420 2.71 16.63 -9.91
N THR A 421 3.52 15.90 -10.66
CA THR A 421 3.60 16.03 -12.11
C THR A 421 3.53 14.68 -12.78
N VAL A 422 2.84 14.62 -13.90
CA VAL A 422 2.79 13.46 -14.79
C VAL A 422 3.88 13.64 -15.85
N ILE A 423 4.72 12.64 -16.02
CA ILE A 423 5.85 12.63 -16.96
C ILE A 423 5.95 11.30 -17.71
N GLU A 424 6.75 11.21 -18.75
CA GLU A 424 7.05 9.94 -19.41
C GLU A 424 7.79 9.00 -18.46
N SER A 425 7.32 7.74 -18.32
CA SER A 425 7.87 6.74 -17.41
C SER A 425 9.38 6.52 -17.58
N LYS A 426 9.86 6.46 -18.82
CA LYS A 426 11.31 6.32 -19.12
C LYS A 426 12.20 7.43 -18.57
N ARG A 427 11.62 8.58 -18.19
CA ARG A 427 12.33 9.74 -17.62
C ARG A 427 12.20 9.85 -16.10
N ALA A 428 11.33 9.08 -15.47
CA ALA A 428 10.98 9.21 -14.06
C ALA A 428 12.20 9.04 -13.14
N LYS A 429 12.98 7.99 -13.32
CA LYS A 429 14.19 7.75 -12.52
C LYS A 429 15.19 8.92 -12.59
N LYS A 430 15.37 9.51 -13.77
CA LYS A 430 16.26 10.68 -13.93
C LYS A 430 15.68 11.92 -13.24
N ALA A 431 14.36 12.14 -13.39
CA ALA A 431 13.67 13.24 -12.74
C ALA A 431 13.83 13.19 -11.23
N VAL A 432 13.52 12.02 -10.62
CA VAL A 432 13.63 11.80 -9.18
C VAL A 432 15.05 12.06 -8.66
N LYS A 433 16.09 11.58 -9.37
CA LYS A 433 17.49 11.83 -9.00
C LYS A 433 17.84 13.33 -8.98
N VAL A 434 17.46 14.07 -10.01
CA VAL A 434 17.78 15.51 -10.11
C VAL A 434 16.98 16.31 -9.07
N ILE A 435 15.71 15.97 -8.87
CA ILE A 435 14.88 16.59 -7.82
C ILE A 435 15.51 16.32 -6.46
N HIS A 436 15.88 15.07 -6.17
CA HIS A 436 16.50 14.70 -4.89
C HIS A 436 17.79 15.49 -4.67
N GLN A 437 18.68 15.55 -5.65
CA GLN A 437 19.92 16.34 -5.58
C GLN A 437 19.64 17.81 -5.27
N ASN A 438 18.65 18.39 -5.90
CA ASN A 438 18.31 19.78 -5.68
C ASN A 438 17.65 20.06 -4.32
N PHE A 439 16.92 19.11 -3.73
CA PHE A 439 16.17 19.32 -2.50
C PHE A 439 16.83 18.78 -1.23
N PHE A 440 17.66 17.74 -1.35
CA PHE A 440 18.20 17.02 -0.19
C PHE A 440 19.73 16.94 -0.17
N SER A 441 20.42 17.45 -1.20
CA SER A 441 21.88 17.50 -1.20
C SER A 441 22.36 18.84 -0.63
N ASP A 442 23.34 18.78 0.28
CA ASP A 442 24.01 19.96 0.81
C ASP A 442 24.95 20.62 -0.22
N ARG A 443 25.00 20.12 -1.45
CA ARG A 443 25.80 20.67 -2.51
C ARG A 443 25.15 21.94 -3.05
N HIS A 444 25.70 23.09 -2.71
CA HIS A 444 25.40 24.34 -3.39
C HIS A 444 26.05 24.31 -4.77
N THR A 445 25.24 24.31 -5.82
CA THR A 445 25.77 24.52 -7.19
C THR A 445 26.07 26.01 -7.34
N ILE A 446 27.34 26.34 -7.50
CA ILE A 446 27.80 27.69 -7.81
C ILE A 446 28.08 27.72 -9.32
N ASP A 447 27.34 28.53 -10.05
CA ASP A 447 27.65 28.78 -11.44
C ASP A 447 28.87 29.69 -11.52
N VAL A 448 29.98 29.14 -12.00
CA VAL A 448 31.23 29.91 -12.19
C VAL A 448 31.39 30.26 -13.68
N PHE A 449 31.35 31.51 -13.96
CA PHE A 449 31.70 32.01 -15.29
C PHE A 449 33.19 32.34 -15.37
N LEU A 450 33.95 31.53 -16.10
CA LEU A 450 35.36 31.77 -16.35
C LEU A 450 35.50 32.72 -17.57
N VAL A 451 35.95 33.94 -17.32
CA VAL A 451 36.22 34.92 -18.38
C VAL A 451 37.71 34.97 -18.68
N GLY A 452 38.11 34.30 -19.75
CA GLY A 452 39.50 34.21 -20.20
C GLY A 452 40.20 32.90 -19.83
N CYS A 453 40.84 32.29 -20.83
CA CYS A 453 41.62 31.06 -20.71
C CYS A 453 43.13 31.32 -20.72
N GLY A 454 43.60 32.36 -19.97
CA GLY A 454 45.01 32.58 -19.70
C GLY A 454 45.59 31.61 -18.69
N ASN A 455 46.85 31.76 -18.29
CA ASN A 455 47.53 30.81 -17.39
C ASN A 455 46.75 30.49 -16.10
N VAL A 456 46.05 31.46 -15.51
CA VAL A 456 45.23 31.24 -14.28
C VAL A 456 43.90 30.52 -14.61
N GLY A 457 43.28 30.83 -15.75
CA GLY A 457 42.02 30.20 -16.15
C GLY A 457 42.20 28.73 -16.55
N THR A 458 43.36 28.36 -17.09
CA THR A 458 43.70 27.00 -17.48
C THR A 458 43.96 26.10 -16.27
N GLU A 459 44.51 26.67 -15.17
CA GLU A 459 44.74 25.92 -13.93
C GLU A 459 43.45 25.69 -13.11
N LEU A 460 42.34 26.40 -13.40
CA LEU A 460 41.05 26.28 -12.77
C LEU A 460 40.12 25.27 -13.48
N LEU A 461 40.43 24.89 -14.73
CA LEU A 461 39.72 23.90 -15.53
C LEU A 461 40.34 22.50 -15.37
#